data_e74a60b97e5b4945f0d4f92890e07ea3
#
_entry.id   e74a60b97e5b4945f0d4f92890e07ea3
#
_cell.length_a   1.000
_cell.length_b   1.000
_cell.length_c   1.000
_cell.angle_alpha   90.00
_cell.angle_beta   90.00
_cell.angle_gamma   90.00
#
_symmetry.space_group_name_H-M   'P 1'
#
loop_
_entity.id
_entity.type
_entity.pdbx_description
1 polymer ?
#
loop_
_entity_poly.entity_id
_entity_poly.type
_entity_poly.pdbx_seq_one_letter_code
_entity_poly.pdbx_strand_id
1 'polypeptide(L)'
;MKRWEIIFAAVGLLFLALGVRWIHVAELPKQETWLDAGGCHTPITILEPPAGVQPAGSVVVLHGLSANRRLMMYLAEDFAGHGLRAFAIDLPGHGDSKDAFSFARAQRCATAAVESLIRSGTIDPKKTILLGHSMGGAIAIRMADRDPLAATIALSPAPMTMPQRMPANLLVFSAGADLDVLKRTAQDLSAAAGGARTASDDFAQQRAFDLQTVPYSTHTSLLSDHRVAHQSELWAMRALFPNIAADTLTLNLDLATYETFGNGRRRLAGAIFGLLGILALFPAAVALVAKFSGPAQIESPGTRPTATLLLTEGAACAMAAVLLLMLGVPLHFLHLYAGAYLASVLLIVGILLLLLNFGFAMEYATFNGKRCAAAAFLGFATILAIGAWLNWQLDDAWLNAPRWLRFAGLLPVAWIFAFTEEAVLGPPRHGKQRAARFAIFLSLRLEIFLACLLAYYLLASGQVLIVILFVYLALFSILQRLATDALRVRTGSATAAALFSAILAAWFISTVFPLT
;
A
#
# COMPACT_ATOMS: atom_id res chain seq x y z
N MET A 1 -21.64 20.72 -18.50
CA MET A 1 -21.67 19.35 -17.95
C MET A 1 -22.81 18.58 -18.58
N LYS A 2 -22.61 17.31 -18.89
CA LYS A 2 -23.66 16.40 -19.36
C LYS A 2 -24.48 15.89 -18.16
N ARG A 3 -25.74 15.47 -18.37
CA ARG A 3 -26.61 14.98 -17.26
C ARG A 3 -25.97 13.89 -16.43
N TRP A 4 -25.26 12.94 -17.05
CA TRP A 4 -24.58 11.85 -16.32
C TRP A 4 -23.42 12.35 -15.43
N GLU A 5 -22.70 13.43 -15.82
CA GLU A 5 -21.65 14.04 -14.99
C GLU A 5 -22.21 14.63 -13.70
N ILE A 6 -23.42 15.21 -13.78
CA ILE A 6 -24.12 15.73 -12.59
C ILE A 6 -24.57 14.58 -11.68
N ILE A 7 -25.08 13.48 -12.28
CA ILE A 7 -25.48 12.29 -11.51
C ILE A 7 -24.26 11.70 -10.79
N PHE A 8 -23.14 11.51 -11.48
CA PHE A 8 -21.90 11.01 -10.89
C PHE A 8 -21.39 11.92 -9.78
N ALA A 9 -21.49 13.24 -9.94
CA ALA A 9 -21.11 14.20 -8.91
C ALA A 9 -22.01 14.07 -7.66
N ALA A 10 -23.33 13.94 -7.83
CA ALA A 10 -24.26 13.74 -6.73
C ALA A 10 -24.02 12.42 -5.98
N VAL A 11 -23.80 11.33 -6.72
CA VAL A 11 -23.41 10.02 -6.15
C VAL A 11 -22.08 10.12 -5.41
N GLY A 12 -21.11 10.83 -5.98
CA GLY A 12 -19.81 11.05 -5.35
C GLY A 12 -19.90 11.79 -4.02
N LEU A 13 -20.68 12.85 -3.96
CA LEU A 13 -20.95 13.58 -2.71
C LEU A 13 -21.67 12.72 -1.67
N LEU A 14 -22.65 11.92 -2.09
CA LEU A 14 -23.32 10.97 -1.21
C LEU A 14 -22.34 9.94 -0.63
N PHE A 15 -21.49 9.37 -1.46
CA PHE A 15 -20.49 8.38 -1.00
C PHE A 15 -19.46 8.99 -0.06
N LEU A 16 -19.03 10.23 -0.31
CA LEU A 16 -18.17 10.95 0.63
C LEU A 16 -18.87 11.17 1.98
N ALA A 17 -20.12 11.62 1.96
CA ALA A 17 -20.89 11.85 3.20
C ALA A 17 -21.09 10.54 3.98
N LEU A 18 -21.41 9.44 3.30
CA LEU A 18 -21.50 8.11 3.91
C LEU A 18 -20.17 7.66 4.48
N GLY A 19 -19.07 7.85 3.74
CA GLY A 19 -17.72 7.53 4.20
C GLY A 19 -17.37 8.26 5.49
N VAL A 20 -17.55 9.59 5.53
CA VAL A 20 -17.32 10.41 6.72
C VAL A 20 -18.18 9.95 7.90
N ARG A 21 -19.48 9.70 7.65
CA ARG A 21 -20.39 9.23 8.71
C ARG A 21 -19.94 7.90 9.32
N TRP A 22 -19.54 6.93 8.49
CA TRP A 22 -19.10 5.61 8.97
C TRP A 22 -17.82 5.69 9.79
N ILE A 23 -16.90 6.54 9.39
CA ILE A 23 -15.65 6.75 10.10
C ILE A 23 -15.91 7.38 11.48
N HIS A 24 -16.73 8.44 11.56
CA HIS A 24 -17.04 9.09 12.83
C HIS A 24 -17.72 8.17 13.86
N VAL A 25 -18.55 7.23 13.39
CA VAL A 25 -19.22 6.28 14.30
C VAL A 25 -18.24 5.24 14.88
N ALA A 26 -17.12 5.01 14.19
CA ALA A 26 -16.10 4.04 14.61
C ALA A 26 -14.95 4.68 15.40
N GLU A 27 -14.95 5.98 15.61
CA GLU A 27 -13.81 6.70 16.18
C GLU A 27 -13.63 6.38 17.67
N LEU A 28 -12.48 5.77 18.00
CA LEU A 28 -12.03 5.54 19.37
C LEU A 28 -11.13 6.70 19.82
N PRO A 29 -11.01 6.94 21.15
CA PRO A 29 -10.06 7.93 21.66
C PRO A 29 -8.65 7.59 21.20
N LYS A 30 -8.01 8.53 20.51
CA LYS A 30 -6.66 8.34 19.97
C LYS A 30 -5.74 9.52 20.29
N GLN A 31 -4.46 9.20 20.46
CA GLN A 31 -3.39 10.17 20.61
C GLN A 31 -2.28 9.86 19.61
N GLU A 32 -1.85 10.86 18.85
CA GLU A 32 -0.67 10.77 17.99
C GLU A 32 0.51 11.47 18.69
N THR A 33 1.64 10.79 18.78
CA THR A 33 2.85 11.30 19.45
C THR A 33 4.10 10.68 18.84
N TRP A 34 5.25 11.04 19.41
CA TRP A 34 6.56 10.54 18.99
C TRP A 34 7.24 9.86 20.18
N LEU A 35 7.98 8.81 19.88
CA LEU A 35 8.76 8.08 20.86
C LEU A 35 10.24 8.15 20.47
N ASP A 36 11.02 8.82 21.32
CA ASP A 36 12.48 8.93 21.17
C ASP A 36 13.16 7.81 21.95
N ALA A 37 13.70 6.82 21.23
CA ALA A 37 14.35 5.67 21.86
C ALA A 37 15.43 5.08 20.93
N GLY A 38 16.59 4.72 21.49
CA GLY A 38 17.66 4.03 20.75
C GLY A 38 18.18 4.79 19.53
N GLY A 39 18.13 6.13 19.55
CA GLY A 39 18.53 6.98 18.41
C GLY A 39 17.52 6.96 17.25
N CYS A 40 16.29 6.55 17.51
CA CYS A 40 15.16 6.57 16.58
C CYS A 40 14.11 7.57 17.05
N HIS A 41 13.50 8.28 16.10
CA HIS A 41 12.37 9.17 16.33
C HIS A 41 11.11 8.54 15.70
N THR A 42 10.39 7.75 16.49
CA THR A 42 9.34 6.83 16.04
C THR A 42 7.96 7.44 16.22
N PRO A 43 7.20 7.71 15.13
CA PRO A 43 5.81 8.12 15.22
C PRO A 43 4.94 6.99 15.76
N ILE A 44 4.04 7.31 16.68
CA ILE A 44 3.16 6.34 17.32
C ILE A 44 1.74 6.89 17.42
N THR A 45 0.77 6.06 17.11
CA THR A 45 -0.64 6.30 17.40
C THR A 45 -1.07 5.37 18.53
N ILE A 46 -1.58 5.94 19.60
CA ILE A 46 -2.11 5.23 20.77
C ILE A 46 -3.64 5.28 20.68
N LEU A 47 -4.26 4.12 20.75
CA LEU A 47 -5.71 3.97 20.81
C LEU A 47 -6.09 3.46 22.18
N GLU A 48 -7.00 4.15 22.81
CA GLU A 48 -7.60 3.72 24.08
C GLU A 48 -8.86 2.91 23.82
N PRO A 49 -9.20 1.96 24.72
CA PRO A 49 -10.51 1.32 24.73
C PRO A 49 -11.65 2.34 24.79
N PRO A 50 -12.91 1.92 24.55
CA PRO A 50 -14.07 2.77 24.74
C PRO A 50 -14.11 3.42 26.12
N ALA A 51 -14.68 4.62 26.22
CA ALA A 51 -14.74 5.39 27.45
C ALA A 51 -15.32 4.57 28.62
N GLY A 52 -14.61 4.55 29.74
CA GLY A 52 -14.99 3.79 30.95
C GLY A 52 -14.48 2.36 31.00
N VAL A 53 -13.88 1.83 29.94
CA VAL A 53 -13.26 0.50 29.92
C VAL A 53 -11.79 0.60 30.32
N GLN A 54 -11.39 -0.11 31.36
CA GLN A 54 -9.98 -0.22 31.74
C GLN A 54 -9.28 -1.23 30.82
N PRO A 55 -8.09 -0.89 30.26
CA PRO A 55 -7.37 -1.80 29.38
C PRO A 55 -7.03 -3.11 30.08
N ALA A 56 -7.44 -4.23 29.49
CA ALA A 56 -7.09 -5.58 29.97
C ALA A 56 -5.60 -5.93 29.71
N GLY A 57 -5.04 -5.29 28.68
CA GLY A 57 -3.66 -5.44 28.25
C GLY A 57 -3.35 -4.46 27.12
N SER A 58 -2.25 -4.70 26.43
CA SER A 58 -1.79 -3.86 25.33
C SER A 58 -1.51 -4.69 24.07
N VAL A 59 -1.65 -4.07 22.90
CA VAL A 59 -1.15 -4.60 21.64
C VAL A 59 -0.23 -3.59 20.96
N VAL A 60 0.98 -4.00 20.58
CA VAL A 60 1.88 -3.20 19.74
C VAL A 60 1.83 -3.74 18.33
N VAL A 61 1.57 -2.87 17.36
CA VAL A 61 1.30 -3.24 15.97
C VAL A 61 2.41 -2.73 15.06
N LEU A 62 3.07 -3.65 14.35
CA LEU A 62 4.18 -3.41 13.44
C LEU A 62 3.76 -3.65 11.99
N HIS A 63 3.89 -2.64 11.15
CA HIS A 63 3.53 -2.73 9.73
C HIS A 63 4.59 -3.43 8.87
N GLY A 64 4.20 -3.84 7.67
CA GLY A 64 5.06 -4.40 6.63
C GLY A 64 5.80 -3.34 5.81
N LEU A 65 6.63 -3.81 4.88
CA LEU A 65 7.32 -2.97 3.91
C LEU A 65 6.28 -2.27 2.99
N SER A 66 6.49 -0.99 2.71
CA SER A 66 5.52 -0.13 1.98
C SER A 66 4.16 0.04 2.65
N ALA A 67 4.05 -0.26 3.92
CA ALA A 67 2.90 0.05 4.75
C ALA A 67 3.31 1.07 5.82
N ASN A 68 2.38 1.46 6.67
CA ASN A 68 2.62 2.37 7.79
C ASN A 68 1.59 2.09 8.90
N ARG A 69 1.69 2.84 10.01
CA ARG A 69 0.79 2.65 11.15
C ARG A 69 -0.69 2.87 10.79
N ARG A 70 -0.99 3.77 9.83
CA ARG A 70 -2.38 4.06 9.42
C ARG A 70 -3.03 2.87 8.71
N LEU A 71 -2.27 2.16 7.87
CA LEU A 71 -2.76 0.95 7.21
C LEU A 71 -3.08 -0.16 8.22
N MET A 72 -2.37 -0.18 9.37
CA MET A 72 -2.58 -1.16 10.44
C MET A 72 -3.69 -0.75 11.42
N MET A 73 -4.25 0.46 11.29
CA MET A 73 -5.28 0.97 12.21
C MET A 73 -6.54 0.12 12.23
N TYR A 74 -6.87 -0.53 11.11
CA TYR A 74 -7.97 -1.47 11.03
C TYR A 74 -7.88 -2.54 12.14
N LEU A 75 -6.73 -3.20 12.28
CA LEU A 75 -6.52 -4.21 13.32
C LEU A 75 -6.38 -3.55 14.71
N ALA A 76 -5.65 -2.44 14.80
CA ALA A 76 -5.46 -1.74 16.07
C ALA A 76 -6.79 -1.25 16.68
N GLU A 77 -7.73 -0.79 15.86
CA GLU A 77 -9.06 -0.36 16.31
C GLU A 77 -9.94 -1.53 16.73
N ASP A 78 -9.84 -2.69 16.09
CA ASP A 78 -10.56 -3.88 16.53
C ASP A 78 -10.07 -4.31 17.92
N PHE A 79 -8.76 -4.41 18.14
CA PHE A 79 -8.20 -4.70 19.46
C PHE A 79 -8.59 -3.68 20.53
N ALA A 80 -8.56 -2.39 20.18
CA ALA A 80 -8.94 -1.34 21.12
C ALA A 80 -10.45 -1.37 21.42
N GLY A 81 -11.28 -1.64 20.42
CA GLY A 81 -12.71 -1.84 20.59
C GLY A 81 -13.06 -3.00 21.53
N HIS A 82 -12.19 -4.01 21.60
CA HIS A 82 -12.32 -5.17 22.50
C HIS A 82 -11.57 -5.03 23.83
N GLY A 83 -11.22 -3.82 24.22
CA GLY A 83 -10.72 -3.52 25.57
C GLY A 83 -9.20 -3.63 25.74
N LEU A 84 -8.41 -3.59 24.66
CA LEU A 84 -6.95 -3.49 24.73
C LEU A 84 -6.50 -2.07 24.38
N ARG A 85 -5.40 -1.60 25.00
CA ARG A 85 -4.74 -0.39 24.51
C ARG A 85 -3.85 -0.75 23.33
N ALA A 86 -4.04 -0.10 22.18
CA ALA A 86 -3.27 -0.40 20.98
C ALA A 86 -2.24 0.69 20.67
N PHE A 87 -1.04 0.26 20.24
CA PHE A 87 0.10 1.10 19.88
C PHE A 87 0.52 0.77 18.46
N ALA A 88 0.14 1.59 17.48
CA ALA A 88 0.59 1.44 16.10
C ALA A 88 1.77 2.37 15.83
N ILE A 89 2.90 1.84 15.32
CA ILE A 89 4.13 2.60 15.12
C ILE A 89 4.55 2.65 13.64
N ASP A 90 5.16 3.78 13.21
CA ASP A 90 5.82 3.86 11.92
C ASP A 90 7.29 3.46 12.03
N LEU A 91 7.69 2.50 11.22
CA LEU A 91 9.07 2.07 11.10
C LEU A 91 9.86 3.03 10.20
N PRO A 92 11.20 3.11 10.34
CA PRO A 92 12.05 3.97 9.52
C PRO A 92 11.73 3.93 8.02
N GLY A 93 11.71 5.09 7.38
CA GLY A 93 11.41 5.28 5.95
C GLY A 93 9.94 5.18 5.55
N HIS A 94 9.04 4.96 6.51
CA HIS A 94 7.62 4.79 6.27
C HIS A 94 6.80 5.80 7.07
N GLY A 95 5.61 6.09 6.59
CA GLY A 95 4.67 6.97 7.25
C GLY A 95 5.29 8.34 7.56
N ASP A 96 5.09 8.81 8.78
CA ASP A 96 5.64 10.07 9.26
C ASP A 96 7.10 9.95 9.77
N SER A 97 7.70 8.75 9.79
CA SER A 97 9.09 8.56 10.24
C SER A 97 10.08 9.34 9.38
N LYS A 98 10.94 10.11 10.04
CA LYS A 98 12.02 10.89 9.39
C LYS A 98 13.30 10.09 9.21
N ASP A 99 13.38 8.91 9.83
CA ASP A 99 14.52 8.02 9.72
C ASP A 99 14.57 7.32 8.37
N ALA A 100 15.75 7.20 7.75
CA ALA A 100 15.94 6.44 6.53
C ALA A 100 15.73 4.93 6.76
N PHE A 101 15.13 4.24 5.80
CA PHE A 101 14.87 2.81 5.86
C PHE A 101 16.14 1.97 5.69
N SER A 102 16.31 1.00 6.54
CA SER A 102 16.99 -0.27 6.28
C SER A 102 16.37 -1.34 7.18
N PHE A 103 16.44 -2.60 6.78
CA PHE A 103 15.89 -3.70 7.61
C PHE A 103 16.50 -3.74 9.01
N ALA A 104 17.83 -3.52 9.12
CA ALA A 104 18.51 -3.47 10.41
C ALA A 104 18.04 -2.30 11.27
N ARG A 105 17.81 -1.12 10.67
CA ARG A 105 17.32 0.04 11.39
C ARG A 105 15.86 -0.15 11.82
N ALA A 106 15.02 -0.70 10.95
CA ALA A 106 13.63 -1.02 11.29
C ALA A 106 13.55 -1.96 12.50
N GLN A 107 14.36 -3.02 12.52
CA GLN A 107 14.47 -3.92 13.69
C GLN A 107 14.90 -3.17 14.94
N ARG A 108 15.98 -2.37 14.88
CA ARG A 108 16.49 -1.64 16.05
C ARG A 108 15.46 -0.64 16.58
N CYS A 109 14.82 0.13 15.71
CA CYS A 109 13.86 1.15 16.12
C CYS A 109 12.60 0.53 16.71
N ALA A 110 12.06 -0.55 16.11
CA ALA A 110 10.94 -1.28 16.68
C ALA A 110 11.26 -1.83 18.09
N THR A 111 12.44 -2.46 18.23
CA THR A 111 12.90 -2.98 19.53
C THR A 111 13.04 -1.87 20.57
N ALA A 112 13.71 -0.77 20.21
CA ALA A 112 13.91 0.37 21.11
C ALA A 112 12.58 1.01 21.54
N ALA A 113 11.59 1.08 20.63
CA ALA A 113 10.26 1.60 20.91
C ALA A 113 9.54 0.72 21.96
N VAL A 114 9.49 -0.59 21.75
CA VAL A 114 8.83 -1.53 22.69
C VAL A 114 9.54 -1.54 24.04
N GLU A 115 10.87 -1.63 24.06
CA GLU A 115 11.64 -1.55 25.30
C GLU A 115 11.43 -0.22 26.06
N SER A 116 11.26 0.89 25.34
CA SER A 116 10.98 2.18 25.96
C SER A 116 9.59 2.22 26.59
N LEU A 117 8.57 1.67 25.92
CA LEU A 117 7.22 1.54 26.47
C LEU A 117 7.19 0.66 27.72
N ILE A 118 7.99 -0.41 27.75
CA ILE A 118 8.14 -1.28 28.93
C ILE A 118 8.84 -0.52 30.07
N ARG A 119 9.99 0.09 29.80
CA ARG A 119 10.76 0.81 30.83
C ARG A 119 10.01 1.98 31.46
N SER A 120 9.16 2.66 30.69
CA SER A 120 8.30 3.74 31.21
C SER A 120 7.10 3.24 32.01
N GLY A 121 6.85 1.93 32.04
CA GLY A 121 5.66 1.36 32.66
C GLY A 121 4.37 1.62 31.85
N THR A 122 4.48 2.11 30.62
CA THR A 122 3.32 2.36 29.74
C THR A 122 2.66 1.04 29.32
N ILE A 123 3.45 -0.01 29.12
CA ILE A 123 2.99 -1.38 28.88
C ILE A 123 3.62 -2.37 29.86
N ASP A 124 2.83 -3.37 30.26
CA ASP A 124 3.30 -4.53 31.02
C ASP A 124 3.65 -5.66 30.03
N PRO A 125 4.90 -6.14 29.94
CA PRO A 125 5.27 -7.20 29.01
C PRO A 125 4.42 -8.47 29.18
N LYS A 126 4.01 -8.82 30.39
CA LYS A 126 3.16 -9.99 30.68
C LYS A 126 1.71 -9.82 30.18
N LYS A 127 1.31 -8.61 29.85
CA LYS A 127 -0.02 -8.25 29.31
C LYS A 127 0.07 -7.59 27.95
N THR A 128 1.16 -7.78 27.22
CA THR A 128 1.39 -7.17 25.92
C THR A 128 1.46 -8.20 24.81
N ILE A 129 0.69 -7.97 23.76
CA ILE A 129 0.69 -8.71 22.51
C ILE A 129 1.53 -7.94 21.50
N LEU A 130 2.39 -8.63 20.76
CA LEU A 130 3.12 -8.05 19.65
C LEU A 130 2.55 -8.59 18.34
N LEU A 131 1.93 -7.74 17.53
CA LEU A 131 1.37 -8.10 16.25
C LEU A 131 2.19 -7.46 15.13
N GLY A 132 2.57 -8.24 14.12
CA GLY A 132 3.30 -7.72 12.98
C GLY A 132 2.88 -8.35 11.65
N HIS A 133 2.91 -7.54 10.59
CA HIS A 133 2.66 -7.99 9.22
C HIS A 133 3.96 -8.00 8.42
N SER A 134 4.19 -9.05 7.64
CA SER A 134 5.32 -9.14 6.71
C SER A 134 6.68 -8.84 7.40
N MET A 135 7.34 -7.75 7.05
CA MET A 135 8.54 -7.25 7.72
C MET A 135 8.31 -7.06 9.23
N GLY A 136 7.19 -6.46 9.62
CA GLY A 136 6.81 -6.29 11.03
C GLY A 136 6.60 -7.62 11.74
N GLY A 137 6.09 -8.65 11.05
CA GLY A 137 5.94 -10.01 11.57
C GLY A 137 7.29 -10.68 11.84
N ALA A 138 8.23 -10.54 10.91
CA ALA A 138 9.60 -11.02 11.11
C ALA A 138 10.31 -10.28 12.26
N ILE A 139 10.08 -8.97 12.39
CA ILE A 139 10.59 -8.17 13.51
C ILE A 139 10.00 -8.68 14.84
N ALA A 140 8.68 -8.86 14.90
CA ALA A 140 7.98 -9.32 16.10
C ALA A 140 8.51 -10.68 16.59
N ILE A 141 8.71 -11.63 15.69
CA ILE A 141 9.25 -12.94 16.01
C ILE A 141 10.67 -12.83 16.58
N ARG A 142 11.55 -12.05 15.96
CA ARG A 142 12.94 -11.89 16.43
C ARG A 142 13.07 -11.12 17.75
N MET A 143 12.07 -10.30 18.09
CA MET A 143 12.08 -9.61 19.40
C MET A 143 11.86 -10.55 20.58
N ALA A 144 11.26 -11.71 20.35
CA ALA A 144 11.05 -12.72 21.41
C ALA A 144 12.35 -13.27 22.00
N ASP A 145 13.49 -13.14 21.31
CA ASP A 145 14.78 -13.52 21.86
C ASP A 145 15.22 -12.64 23.05
N ARG A 146 14.59 -11.48 23.22
CA ARG A 146 14.96 -10.50 24.28
C ARG A 146 14.00 -10.52 25.46
N ASP A 147 12.73 -10.16 25.24
CA ASP A 147 11.73 -10.04 26.30
C ASP A 147 10.51 -10.90 26.00
N PRO A 148 10.12 -11.82 26.92
CA PRO A 148 8.91 -12.60 26.73
C PRO A 148 7.68 -11.71 26.93
N LEU A 149 6.98 -11.44 25.83
CA LEU A 149 5.66 -10.81 25.82
C LEU A 149 4.57 -11.88 26.04
N ALA A 150 3.33 -11.47 26.32
CA ALA A 150 2.23 -12.41 26.53
C ALA A 150 1.95 -13.29 25.30
N ALA A 151 2.00 -12.71 24.10
CA ALA A 151 1.89 -13.44 22.83
C ALA A 151 2.53 -12.67 21.67
N THR A 152 2.82 -13.41 20.60
CA THR A 152 3.24 -12.85 19.31
C THR A 152 2.30 -13.32 18.21
N ILE A 153 1.85 -12.41 17.35
CA ILE A 153 0.98 -12.68 16.20
C ILE A 153 1.70 -12.20 14.95
N ALA A 154 1.99 -13.12 14.03
CA ALA A 154 2.72 -12.81 12.80
C ALA A 154 1.85 -13.08 11.57
N LEU A 155 1.52 -12.02 10.85
CA LEU A 155 0.72 -12.06 9.63
C LEU A 155 1.66 -12.14 8.43
N SER A 156 1.73 -13.30 7.78
CA SER A 156 2.59 -13.57 6.61
C SER A 156 4.03 -13.03 6.79
N PRO A 157 4.78 -13.51 7.80
CA PRO A 157 6.09 -12.96 8.15
C PRO A 157 7.07 -13.04 6.98
N ALA A 158 7.85 -11.96 6.80
CA ALA A 158 8.90 -11.92 5.79
C ALA A 158 10.02 -12.94 6.10
N PRO A 159 10.79 -13.39 5.07
CA PRO A 159 11.93 -14.27 5.27
C PRO A 159 12.90 -13.71 6.32
N MET A 160 13.33 -14.58 7.22
CA MET A 160 14.23 -14.21 8.32
C MET A 160 15.08 -15.39 8.75
N THR A 161 16.14 -15.13 9.50
CA THR A 161 16.83 -16.16 10.27
C THR A 161 15.92 -16.62 11.40
N MET A 162 15.77 -17.94 11.59
CA MET A 162 14.95 -18.49 12.67
C MET A 162 15.44 -17.99 14.02
N PRO A 163 14.54 -17.63 14.94
CA PRO A 163 14.90 -17.20 16.27
C PRO A 163 15.52 -18.37 17.04
N GLN A 164 16.43 -18.08 17.96
CA GLN A 164 17.00 -19.11 18.85
C GLN A 164 15.96 -19.61 19.84
N ARG A 165 15.03 -18.75 20.20
CA ARG A 165 13.92 -19.05 21.11
C ARG A 165 12.60 -18.70 20.41
N MET A 166 11.65 -19.63 20.41
CA MET A 166 10.31 -19.36 19.90
C MET A 166 9.60 -18.31 20.76
N PRO A 167 8.86 -17.36 20.13
CA PRO A 167 8.00 -16.44 20.86
C PRO A 167 7.00 -17.16 21.76
N ALA A 168 6.70 -16.56 22.91
CA ALA A 168 5.59 -17.01 23.73
C ALA A 168 4.28 -16.92 22.96
N ASN A 169 3.44 -17.97 23.06
CA ASN A 169 2.10 -18.03 22.47
C ASN A 169 2.06 -17.48 21.03
N LEU A 170 2.79 -18.12 20.11
CA LEU A 170 2.97 -17.67 18.72
C LEU A 170 1.81 -18.12 17.84
N LEU A 171 1.10 -17.16 17.24
CA LEU A 171 0.16 -17.38 16.14
C LEU A 171 0.77 -16.89 14.83
N VAL A 172 0.77 -17.72 13.81
CA VAL A 172 1.24 -17.39 12.47
C VAL A 172 0.09 -17.51 11.48
N PHE A 173 -0.14 -16.49 10.67
CA PHE A 173 -1.01 -16.57 9.51
C PHE A 173 -0.18 -16.64 8.24
N SER A 174 -0.57 -17.50 7.31
CA SER A 174 -0.04 -17.59 5.95
C SER A 174 -1.14 -17.32 4.94
N ALA A 175 -0.90 -16.44 3.98
CA ALA A 175 -1.85 -16.21 2.89
C ALA A 175 -1.76 -17.32 1.85
N GLY A 176 -2.92 -17.88 1.43
CA GLY A 176 -2.96 -19.00 0.50
C GLY A 176 -2.39 -18.69 -0.89
N ALA A 177 -2.57 -17.45 -1.36
CA ALA A 177 -2.03 -16.96 -2.63
C ALA A 177 -0.73 -16.13 -2.46
N ASP A 178 0.02 -16.32 -1.38
CA ASP A 178 1.28 -15.65 -1.15
C ASP A 178 2.43 -16.25 -1.97
N LEU A 179 3.55 -15.53 -2.04
CA LEU A 179 4.77 -16.03 -2.67
C LEU A 179 5.30 -17.25 -1.91
N ASP A 180 5.87 -18.20 -2.63
CA ASP A 180 6.38 -19.45 -2.03
C ASP A 180 7.46 -19.22 -0.96
N VAL A 181 8.26 -18.17 -1.10
CA VAL A 181 9.26 -17.80 -0.09
C VAL A 181 8.63 -17.40 1.24
N LEU A 182 7.47 -16.73 1.22
CA LEU A 182 6.73 -16.32 2.42
C LEU A 182 6.01 -17.51 3.05
N LYS A 183 5.39 -18.34 2.23
CA LYS A 183 4.77 -19.61 2.68
C LYS A 183 5.79 -20.54 3.33
N ARG A 184 6.98 -20.67 2.74
CA ARG A 184 8.09 -21.44 3.35
C ARG A 184 8.50 -20.90 4.70
N THR A 185 8.61 -19.58 4.86
CA THR A 185 8.92 -18.98 6.18
C THR A 185 7.91 -19.40 7.26
N ALA A 186 6.62 -19.42 6.94
CA ALA A 186 5.58 -19.86 7.87
C ALA A 186 5.70 -21.37 8.18
N GLN A 187 6.01 -22.20 7.20
CA GLN A 187 6.25 -23.64 7.36
C GLN A 187 7.50 -23.93 8.20
N ASP A 188 8.60 -23.19 7.99
CA ASP A 188 9.83 -23.31 8.75
C ASP A 188 9.61 -22.96 10.24
N LEU A 189 8.80 -21.93 10.52
CA LEU A 189 8.36 -21.59 11.88
C LEU A 189 7.55 -22.72 12.51
N SER A 190 6.64 -23.32 11.76
CA SER A 190 5.85 -24.46 12.23
C SER A 190 6.74 -25.67 12.54
N ALA A 191 7.69 -25.97 11.67
CA ALA A 191 8.64 -27.06 11.90
C ALA A 191 9.51 -26.82 13.14
N ALA A 192 10.01 -25.59 13.32
CA ALA A 192 10.80 -25.19 14.47
C ALA A 192 10.00 -25.24 15.80
N ALA A 193 8.68 -24.99 15.73
CA ALA A 193 7.76 -25.13 16.88
C ALA A 193 7.33 -26.58 17.16
N GLY A 194 7.84 -27.57 16.43
CA GLY A 194 7.50 -28.99 16.62
C GLY A 194 6.28 -29.46 15.84
N GLY A 195 5.95 -28.77 14.74
CA GLY A 195 4.80 -29.06 13.86
C GLY A 195 3.54 -28.27 14.19
N ALA A 196 2.59 -28.24 13.26
CA ALA A 196 1.33 -27.53 13.44
C ALA A 196 0.58 -28.10 14.67
N ARG A 197 0.34 -27.26 15.65
CA ARG A 197 -0.41 -27.61 16.86
C ARG A 197 -1.41 -26.52 17.17
N THR A 198 -2.64 -26.89 17.38
CA THR A 198 -3.59 -26.07 18.14
C THR A 198 -3.36 -26.36 19.61
N ALA A 199 -2.59 -25.54 20.27
CA ALA A 199 -2.17 -25.80 21.64
C ALA A 199 -2.98 -24.95 22.60
N SER A 200 -4.26 -25.26 22.76
CA SER A 200 -5.13 -24.52 23.68
C SER A 200 -4.67 -24.55 25.12
N ASP A 201 -4.04 -25.63 25.53
CA ASP A 201 -3.68 -25.86 26.94
C ASP A 201 -2.28 -25.31 27.30
N ASP A 202 -1.50 -24.87 26.30
CA ASP A 202 -0.14 -24.40 26.51
C ASP A 202 -0.03 -22.87 26.71
N PHE A 203 -1.14 -22.13 26.71
CA PHE A 203 -1.12 -20.67 26.90
C PHE A 203 -0.57 -20.25 28.24
N ALA A 204 -0.97 -20.93 29.31
CA ALA A 204 -0.46 -20.65 30.66
C ALA A 204 1.05 -20.90 30.79
N GLN A 205 1.59 -21.84 30.03
CA GLN A 205 3.02 -22.15 29.97
C GLN A 205 3.76 -21.35 28.88
N GLN A 206 3.09 -20.44 28.22
CA GLN A 206 3.62 -19.61 27.14
C GLN A 206 4.20 -20.40 25.95
N ARG A 207 3.65 -21.57 25.64
CA ARG A 207 4.10 -22.49 24.58
C ARG A 207 3.06 -22.74 23.50
N ALA A 208 1.92 -22.02 23.54
CA ALA A 208 0.91 -22.16 22.51
C ALA A 208 1.48 -21.76 21.13
N PHE A 209 1.19 -22.58 20.13
CA PHE A 209 1.56 -22.32 18.75
C PHE A 209 0.43 -22.75 17.82
N ASP A 210 0.12 -21.91 16.81
CA ASP A 210 -0.76 -22.30 15.70
C ASP A 210 -0.29 -21.66 14.41
N LEU A 211 -0.44 -22.38 13.29
CA LEU A 211 -0.23 -21.89 11.92
C LEU A 211 -1.54 -22.01 11.16
N GLN A 212 -2.13 -20.88 10.80
CA GLN A 212 -3.36 -20.80 10.05
C GLN A 212 -3.11 -20.32 8.61
N THR A 213 -3.53 -21.13 7.63
CA THR A 213 -3.50 -20.72 6.22
C THR A 213 -4.88 -20.17 5.84
N VAL A 214 -4.91 -18.92 5.35
CA VAL A 214 -6.15 -18.26 4.92
C VAL A 214 -6.32 -18.48 3.41
N PRO A 215 -7.25 -19.34 2.98
CA PRO A 215 -7.44 -19.64 1.56
C PRO A 215 -7.77 -18.39 0.75
N TYR A 216 -7.25 -18.32 -0.49
CA TYR A 216 -7.52 -17.24 -1.45
C TYR A 216 -7.07 -15.85 -1.03
N SER A 217 -6.51 -15.65 0.17
CA SER A 217 -5.94 -14.37 0.56
C SER A 217 -4.59 -14.15 -0.11
N THR A 218 -4.31 -12.90 -0.45
CA THR A 218 -2.99 -12.42 -0.89
C THR A 218 -2.22 -11.88 0.30
N HIS A 219 -0.92 -11.61 0.12
CA HIS A 219 -0.06 -11.04 1.14
C HIS A 219 -0.68 -9.84 1.87
N THR A 220 -1.32 -8.96 1.12
CA THR A 220 -1.88 -7.70 1.64
C THR A 220 -3.35 -7.80 2.03
N SER A 221 -4.17 -8.63 1.35
CA SER A 221 -5.57 -8.80 1.71
C SER A 221 -5.77 -9.51 3.06
N LEU A 222 -4.73 -10.18 3.54
CA LEU A 222 -4.71 -10.77 4.89
C LEU A 222 -5.00 -9.73 5.97
N LEU A 223 -4.54 -8.49 5.78
CA LEU A 223 -4.76 -7.38 6.73
C LEU A 223 -6.23 -6.99 6.89
N SER A 224 -7.05 -7.19 5.86
CA SER A 224 -8.47 -6.83 5.85
C SER A 224 -9.41 -8.04 6.02
N ASP A 225 -8.86 -9.24 6.23
CA ASP A 225 -9.66 -10.44 6.42
C ASP A 225 -10.17 -10.50 7.87
N HIS A 226 -11.48 -10.49 8.02
CA HIS A 226 -12.13 -10.52 9.33
C HIS A 226 -11.83 -11.77 10.15
N ARG A 227 -11.53 -12.89 9.48
CA ARG A 227 -11.15 -14.13 10.18
C ARG A 227 -9.79 -13.96 10.84
N VAL A 228 -8.86 -13.27 10.17
CA VAL A 228 -7.54 -12.94 10.73
C VAL A 228 -7.68 -12.03 11.93
N ALA A 229 -8.49 -10.97 11.84
CA ALA A 229 -8.74 -10.06 12.96
C ALA A 229 -9.34 -10.82 14.15
N HIS A 230 -10.46 -11.53 13.94
CA HIS A 230 -11.14 -12.28 14.99
C HIS A 230 -10.25 -13.34 15.67
N GLN A 231 -9.53 -14.14 14.87
CA GLN A 231 -8.64 -15.17 15.42
C GLN A 231 -7.42 -14.55 16.15
N SER A 232 -6.92 -13.41 15.68
CA SER A 232 -5.86 -12.67 16.37
C SER A 232 -6.31 -12.16 17.73
N GLU A 233 -7.52 -11.63 17.83
CA GLU A 233 -8.13 -11.15 19.06
C GLU A 233 -8.39 -12.30 20.03
N LEU A 234 -8.99 -13.41 19.56
CA LEU A 234 -9.21 -14.60 20.37
C LEU A 234 -7.89 -15.14 20.93
N TRP A 235 -6.84 -15.19 20.09
CA TRP A 235 -5.50 -15.63 20.52
C TRP A 235 -4.94 -14.72 21.61
N ALA A 236 -5.06 -13.40 21.44
CA ALA A 236 -4.63 -12.42 22.42
C ALA A 236 -5.39 -12.58 23.74
N MET A 237 -6.71 -12.74 23.70
CA MET A 237 -7.52 -12.94 24.91
C MET A 237 -7.16 -14.25 25.63
N ARG A 238 -6.91 -15.33 24.90
CA ARG A 238 -6.44 -16.59 25.50
C ARG A 238 -5.06 -16.46 26.16
N ALA A 239 -4.16 -15.69 25.56
CA ALA A 239 -2.85 -15.43 26.14
C ALA A 239 -2.92 -14.56 27.41
N LEU A 240 -3.84 -13.60 27.45
CA LEU A 240 -4.05 -12.71 28.60
C LEU A 240 -4.83 -13.39 29.73
N PHE A 241 -5.75 -14.29 29.40
CA PHE A 241 -6.67 -14.95 30.31
C PHE A 241 -6.62 -16.49 30.15
N PRO A 242 -5.47 -17.14 30.36
CA PRO A 242 -5.28 -18.57 30.05
C PRO A 242 -6.17 -19.50 30.89
N ASN A 243 -6.70 -19.01 32.01
CA ASN A 243 -7.56 -19.77 32.90
C ASN A 243 -9.06 -19.67 32.57
N ILE A 244 -9.44 -18.82 31.60
CA ILE A 244 -10.83 -18.70 31.15
C ILE A 244 -11.07 -19.69 30.00
N ALA A 245 -12.20 -20.40 30.06
CA ALA A 245 -12.54 -21.34 29.00
C ALA A 245 -12.64 -20.65 27.63
N ALA A 246 -12.10 -21.30 26.60
CA ALA A 246 -12.04 -20.75 25.24
C ALA A 246 -13.42 -20.37 24.71
N ASP A 247 -14.45 -21.20 24.96
CA ASP A 247 -15.83 -20.95 24.53
C ASP A 247 -16.41 -19.67 25.16
N THR A 248 -16.09 -19.40 26.42
CA THR A 248 -16.50 -18.16 27.10
C THR A 248 -15.84 -16.93 26.49
N LEU A 249 -14.54 -17.01 26.18
CA LEU A 249 -13.83 -15.92 25.51
C LEU A 249 -14.38 -15.67 24.09
N THR A 250 -14.63 -16.74 23.36
CA THR A 250 -15.21 -16.65 22.00
C THR A 250 -16.57 -16.00 22.05
N LEU A 251 -17.47 -16.44 22.95
CA LEU A 251 -18.82 -15.86 23.07
C LEU A 251 -18.75 -14.38 23.45
N ASN A 252 -17.90 -13.99 24.38
CA ASN A 252 -17.74 -12.59 24.79
C ASN A 252 -17.23 -11.73 23.63
N LEU A 253 -16.26 -12.23 22.86
CA LEU A 253 -15.71 -11.54 21.70
C LEU A 253 -16.74 -11.40 20.58
N ASP A 254 -17.52 -12.45 20.29
CA ASP A 254 -18.58 -12.44 19.29
C ASP A 254 -19.68 -11.43 19.64
N LEU A 255 -20.09 -11.36 20.90
CA LEU A 255 -21.08 -10.39 21.39
C LEU A 255 -20.55 -8.95 21.25
N ALA A 256 -19.30 -8.69 21.68
CA ALA A 256 -18.68 -7.39 21.55
C ALA A 256 -18.52 -6.98 20.07
N THR A 257 -18.13 -7.91 19.19
CA THR A 257 -18.03 -7.66 17.75
C THR A 257 -19.39 -7.36 17.13
N TYR A 258 -20.46 -8.05 17.57
CA TYR A 258 -21.81 -7.77 17.11
C TYR A 258 -22.28 -6.37 17.53
N GLU A 259 -22.07 -5.98 18.78
CA GLU A 259 -22.45 -4.67 19.32
C GLU A 259 -21.70 -3.52 18.65
N THR A 260 -20.39 -3.67 18.44
CA THR A 260 -19.56 -2.64 17.82
C THR A 260 -19.63 -2.65 16.30
N PHE A 261 -20.10 -3.73 15.69
CA PHE A 261 -20.04 -4.01 14.25
C PHE A 261 -18.59 -3.98 13.71
N GLY A 262 -17.60 -4.23 14.57
CA GLY A 262 -16.17 -4.17 14.28
C GLY A 262 -15.71 -2.75 13.88
N ASN A 263 -15.09 -2.02 14.81
CA ASN A 263 -14.65 -0.63 14.54
C ASN A 263 -13.73 -0.54 13.32
N GLY A 264 -12.81 -1.49 13.17
CA GLY A 264 -11.92 -1.55 12.02
C GLY A 264 -12.67 -1.75 10.70
N ARG A 265 -13.72 -2.58 10.65
CA ARG A 265 -14.54 -2.78 9.44
C ARG A 265 -15.29 -1.52 9.04
N ARG A 266 -15.86 -0.79 10.00
CA ARG A 266 -16.55 0.49 9.73
C ARG A 266 -15.58 1.50 9.16
N ARG A 267 -14.37 1.59 9.72
CA ARG A 267 -13.32 2.46 9.22
C ARG A 267 -12.94 2.10 7.79
N LEU A 268 -12.65 0.83 7.51
CA LEU A 268 -12.28 0.37 6.18
C LEU A 268 -13.38 0.63 5.15
N ALA A 269 -14.62 0.28 5.48
CA ALA A 269 -15.76 0.54 4.61
C ALA A 269 -15.96 2.04 4.36
N GLY A 270 -15.88 2.86 5.40
CA GLY A 270 -15.97 4.32 5.28
C GLY A 270 -14.87 4.88 4.39
N ALA A 271 -13.63 4.41 4.55
CA ALA A 271 -12.50 4.82 3.72
C ALA A 271 -12.70 4.45 2.24
N ILE A 272 -13.23 3.25 1.95
CA ILE A 272 -13.54 2.81 0.58
C ILE A 272 -14.68 3.66 -0.01
N PHE A 273 -15.76 3.91 0.73
CA PHE A 273 -16.85 4.77 0.26
C PHE A 273 -16.37 6.18 -0.10
N GLY A 274 -15.54 6.78 0.73
CA GLY A 274 -14.99 8.10 0.43
C GLY A 274 -14.08 8.12 -0.79
N LEU A 275 -13.22 7.11 -0.97
CA LEU A 275 -12.39 6.96 -2.15
C LEU A 275 -13.24 6.80 -3.43
N LEU A 276 -14.28 5.96 -3.39
CA LEU A 276 -15.24 5.81 -4.49
C LEU A 276 -15.96 7.13 -4.76
N GLY A 277 -16.27 7.90 -3.70
CA GLY A 277 -16.84 9.25 -3.81
C GLY A 277 -15.94 10.20 -4.59
N ILE A 278 -14.64 10.26 -4.25
CA ILE A 278 -13.65 11.08 -4.97
C ILE A 278 -13.55 10.66 -6.44
N LEU A 279 -13.48 9.36 -6.71
CA LEU A 279 -13.42 8.82 -8.07
C LEU A 279 -14.68 9.17 -8.87
N ALA A 280 -15.86 9.12 -8.26
CA ALA A 280 -17.12 9.51 -8.90
C ALA A 280 -17.23 11.01 -9.20
N LEU A 281 -16.54 11.88 -8.46
CA LEU A 281 -16.46 13.32 -8.74
C LEU A 281 -15.54 13.63 -9.93
N PHE A 282 -14.63 12.75 -10.30
CA PHE A 282 -13.59 13.01 -11.30
C PHE A 282 -14.13 13.41 -12.68
N PRO A 283 -15.17 12.77 -13.27
CA PRO A 283 -15.73 13.18 -14.56
C PRO A 283 -16.25 14.63 -14.56
N ALA A 284 -16.84 15.08 -13.46
CA ALA A 284 -17.31 16.46 -13.32
C ALA A 284 -16.13 17.44 -13.21
N ALA A 285 -15.08 17.08 -12.47
CA ALA A 285 -13.86 17.87 -12.36
C ALA A 285 -13.17 18.04 -13.73
N VAL A 286 -13.04 16.95 -14.51
CA VAL A 286 -12.52 17.00 -15.89
C VAL A 286 -13.37 17.92 -16.77
N ALA A 287 -14.70 17.81 -16.70
CA ALA A 287 -15.59 18.64 -17.50
C ALA A 287 -15.49 20.13 -17.13
N LEU A 288 -15.27 20.44 -15.86
CA LEU A 288 -15.09 21.81 -15.40
C LEU A 288 -13.75 22.38 -15.88
N VAL A 289 -12.67 21.66 -15.66
CA VAL A 289 -11.31 22.09 -16.02
C VAL A 289 -11.15 22.21 -17.54
N ALA A 290 -11.76 21.32 -18.32
CA ALA A 290 -11.73 21.39 -19.78
C ALA A 290 -12.33 22.69 -20.35
N LYS A 291 -13.25 23.36 -19.65
CA LYS A 291 -13.79 24.67 -20.10
C LYS A 291 -12.70 25.74 -20.17
N PHE A 292 -11.68 25.65 -19.31
CA PHE A 292 -10.56 26.59 -19.28
C PHE A 292 -9.46 26.24 -20.29
N SER A 293 -9.46 25.02 -20.84
CA SER A 293 -8.45 24.55 -21.79
C SER A 293 -8.73 24.97 -23.26
N GLY A 294 -9.89 25.58 -23.53
CA GLY A 294 -10.37 25.89 -24.87
C GLY A 294 -10.95 24.67 -25.61
N PRO A 295 -11.38 24.83 -26.86
CA PRO A 295 -11.96 23.74 -27.65
C PRO A 295 -10.94 22.62 -27.87
N ALA A 296 -11.42 21.36 -27.84
CA ALA A 296 -10.57 20.20 -28.06
C ALA A 296 -9.94 20.27 -29.48
N GLN A 297 -8.66 20.01 -29.56
CA GLN A 297 -7.96 19.85 -30.82
C GLN A 297 -8.25 18.47 -31.40
N ILE A 298 -8.54 18.38 -32.68
CA ILE A 298 -8.70 17.08 -33.33
C ILE A 298 -7.31 16.59 -33.70
N GLU A 299 -6.84 15.57 -32.97
CA GLU A 299 -5.64 14.85 -33.34
C GLU A 299 -6.05 13.77 -34.37
N SER A 300 -5.45 13.79 -35.54
CA SER A 300 -5.65 12.78 -36.59
C SER A 300 -4.32 12.13 -36.98
N PRO A 301 -3.74 11.34 -36.08
CA PRO A 301 -2.48 10.66 -36.34
C PRO A 301 -2.70 9.34 -37.07
N GLY A 302 -1.66 8.89 -37.76
CA GLY A 302 -1.56 7.56 -38.30
C GLY A 302 -1.72 6.50 -37.20
N THR A 303 -2.17 5.30 -37.56
CA THR A 303 -2.26 4.16 -36.64
C THR A 303 -1.07 3.24 -36.90
N ARG A 304 -0.38 2.82 -35.83
CA ARG A 304 0.61 1.76 -35.92
C ARG A 304 -0.04 0.39 -35.74
N PRO A 305 0.49 -0.67 -36.40
CA PRO A 305 0.04 -2.05 -36.15
C PRO A 305 0.27 -2.43 -34.70
N THR A 306 -0.74 -3.02 -34.04
CA THR A 306 -0.67 -3.44 -32.65
C THR A 306 0.52 -4.36 -32.37
N ALA A 307 0.79 -5.32 -33.28
CA ALA A 307 1.93 -6.25 -33.14
C ALA A 307 3.27 -5.50 -33.08
N THR A 308 3.46 -4.46 -33.89
CA THR A 308 4.67 -3.64 -33.86
C THR A 308 4.83 -2.93 -32.52
N LEU A 309 3.74 -2.42 -31.94
CA LEU A 309 3.76 -1.76 -30.62
C LEU A 309 4.18 -2.73 -29.51
N LEU A 310 3.54 -3.89 -29.45
CA LEU A 310 3.86 -4.91 -28.46
C LEU A 310 5.31 -5.42 -28.58
N LEU A 311 5.77 -5.69 -29.82
CA LEU A 311 7.14 -6.15 -30.03
C LEU A 311 8.18 -5.08 -29.65
N THR A 312 7.93 -3.80 -29.97
CA THR A 312 8.87 -2.72 -29.61
C THR A 312 8.91 -2.48 -28.11
N GLU A 313 7.78 -2.55 -27.42
CA GLU A 313 7.76 -2.42 -25.95
C GLU A 313 8.35 -3.61 -25.25
N GLY A 314 8.03 -4.84 -25.67
CA GLY A 314 8.65 -6.05 -25.15
C GLY A 314 10.17 -6.04 -25.30
N ALA A 315 10.68 -5.61 -26.48
CA ALA A 315 12.11 -5.44 -26.70
C ALA A 315 12.71 -4.34 -25.79
N ALA A 316 12.02 -3.22 -25.61
CA ALA A 316 12.45 -2.15 -24.72
C ALA A 316 12.46 -2.61 -23.25
N CYS A 317 11.48 -3.38 -22.81
CA CYS A 317 11.43 -3.96 -21.47
C CYS A 317 12.56 -4.96 -21.23
N ALA A 318 12.83 -5.86 -22.19
CA ALA A 318 13.94 -6.80 -22.12
C ALA A 318 15.30 -6.06 -22.06
N MET A 319 15.48 -5.06 -22.90
CA MET A 319 16.69 -4.22 -22.91
C MET A 319 16.86 -3.46 -21.60
N ALA A 320 15.77 -2.91 -21.04
CA ALA A 320 15.81 -2.22 -19.73
C ALA A 320 16.26 -3.17 -18.62
N ALA A 321 15.76 -4.41 -18.58
CA ALA A 321 16.17 -5.40 -17.60
C ALA A 321 17.67 -5.72 -17.70
N VAL A 322 18.19 -5.90 -18.92
CA VAL A 322 19.63 -6.16 -19.17
C VAL A 322 20.48 -4.95 -18.78
N LEU A 323 20.07 -3.73 -19.18
CA LEU A 323 20.82 -2.51 -18.85
C LEU A 323 20.89 -2.27 -17.35
N LEU A 324 19.79 -2.50 -16.61
CA LEU A 324 19.78 -2.37 -15.16
C LEU A 324 20.65 -3.40 -14.45
N LEU A 325 20.76 -4.59 -15.01
CA LEU A 325 21.68 -5.62 -14.50
C LEU A 325 23.14 -5.23 -14.71
N MET A 326 23.48 -4.69 -15.90
CA MET A 326 24.87 -4.37 -16.28
C MET A 326 25.37 -3.05 -15.69
N LEU A 327 24.53 -2.02 -15.68
CA LEU A 327 24.92 -0.66 -15.35
C LEU A 327 24.45 -0.22 -13.94
N GLY A 328 23.67 -1.05 -13.28
CA GLY A 328 23.02 -0.71 -12.02
C GLY A 328 21.79 0.18 -12.19
N VAL A 329 21.26 0.68 -11.09
CA VAL A 329 20.03 1.48 -11.03
C VAL A 329 20.39 2.98 -11.17
N PRO A 330 20.16 3.64 -12.32
CA PRO A 330 20.60 5.02 -12.56
C PRO A 330 19.92 6.02 -11.62
N LEU A 331 18.70 5.74 -11.18
CA LEU A 331 17.94 6.62 -10.28
C LEU A 331 18.08 6.26 -8.79
N HIS A 332 19.16 5.54 -8.39
CA HIS A 332 19.40 5.20 -6.99
C HIS A 332 19.48 6.44 -6.07
N PHE A 333 19.91 7.60 -6.61
CA PHE A 333 19.97 8.88 -5.88
C PHE A 333 18.60 9.39 -5.41
N LEU A 334 17.50 8.83 -5.92
CA LEU A 334 16.16 9.14 -5.41
C LEU A 334 15.92 8.57 -4.01
N HIS A 335 16.80 7.68 -3.53
CA HIS A 335 16.67 7.05 -2.22
C HIS A 335 15.26 6.50 -1.95
N LEU A 336 14.74 5.69 -2.89
CA LEU A 336 13.47 4.98 -2.79
C LEU A 336 13.72 3.48 -2.91
N TYR A 337 13.47 2.72 -1.85
CA TYR A 337 13.61 1.27 -1.88
C TYR A 337 12.68 0.65 -2.92
N ALA A 338 13.22 -0.12 -3.87
CA ALA A 338 12.53 -0.66 -5.04
C ALA A 338 11.89 0.39 -5.97
N GLY A 339 11.48 1.56 -5.47
CA GLY A 339 10.89 2.63 -6.27
C GLY A 339 11.87 3.24 -7.27
N ALA A 340 13.15 3.36 -6.90
CA ALA A 340 14.20 3.82 -7.80
C ALA A 340 14.42 2.83 -8.97
N TYR A 341 14.33 1.53 -8.72
CA TYR A 341 14.40 0.50 -9.76
C TYR A 341 13.22 0.61 -10.73
N LEU A 342 11.98 0.65 -10.22
CA LEU A 342 10.78 0.80 -11.05
C LEU A 342 10.85 2.08 -11.90
N ALA A 343 11.23 3.22 -11.30
CA ALA A 343 11.40 4.48 -12.02
C ALA A 343 12.48 4.37 -13.11
N SER A 344 13.57 3.64 -12.86
CA SER A 344 14.63 3.41 -13.86
C SER A 344 14.14 2.53 -15.01
N VAL A 345 13.32 1.50 -14.74
CA VAL A 345 12.63 0.72 -15.79
C VAL A 345 11.78 1.64 -16.65
N LEU A 346 10.92 2.45 -16.04
CA LEU A 346 10.04 3.37 -16.77
C LEU A 346 10.83 4.40 -17.60
N LEU A 347 11.94 4.92 -17.06
CA LEU A 347 12.81 5.84 -17.77
C LEU A 347 13.42 5.20 -19.02
N ILE A 348 14.04 4.04 -18.85
CA ILE A 348 14.73 3.35 -19.95
C ILE A 348 13.72 2.92 -21.01
N VAL A 349 12.61 2.30 -20.62
CA VAL A 349 11.55 1.90 -21.54
C VAL A 349 10.98 3.15 -22.27
N GLY A 350 10.70 4.22 -21.52
CA GLY A 350 10.21 5.47 -22.11
C GLY A 350 11.16 6.08 -23.14
N ILE A 351 12.46 6.13 -22.85
CA ILE A 351 13.49 6.64 -23.78
C ILE A 351 13.60 5.71 -25.01
N LEU A 352 13.69 4.41 -24.83
CA LEU A 352 13.81 3.47 -25.94
C LEU A 352 12.60 3.53 -26.86
N LEU A 353 11.40 3.54 -26.30
CA LEU A 353 10.17 3.69 -27.09
C LEU A 353 10.10 5.05 -27.79
N LEU A 354 10.55 6.13 -27.14
CA LEU A 354 10.61 7.45 -27.77
C LEU A 354 11.57 7.44 -28.97
N LEU A 355 12.75 6.87 -28.83
CA LEU A 355 13.73 6.76 -29.91
C LEU A 355 13.22 5.89 -31.07
N LEU A 356 12.64 4.74 -30.79
CA LEU A 356 12.09 3.83 -31.78
C LEU A 356 10.87 4.40 -32.52
N ASN A 357 10.19 5.38 -31.92
CA ASN A 357 8.98 5.99 -32.45
C ASN A 357 9.12 7.50 -32.66
N PHE A 358 10.34 8.06 -32.73
CA PHE A 358 10.60 9.49 -32.64
C PHE A 358 9.78 10.34 -33.60
N GLY A 359 9.81 10.05 -34.88
CA GLY A 359 9.04 10.79 -35.88
C GLY A 359 7.54 10.79 -35.60
N PHE A 360 7.00 9.63 -35.24
CA PHE A 360 5.59 9.48 -34.90
C PHE A 360 5.22 10.20 -33.57
N ALA A 361 6.09 10.13 -32.57
CA ALA A 361 5.86 10.80 -31.28
C ALA A 361 5.89 12.33 -31.42
N MET A 362 6.73 12.86 -32.30
CA MET A 362 6.82 14.30 -32.55
C MET A 362 5.57 14.90 -33.17
N GLU A 363 4.76 14.11 -33.89
CA GLU A 363 3.45 14.56 -34.38
C GLU A 363 2.48 14.95 -33.27
N TYR A 364 2.66 14.34 -32.08
CA TYR A 364 1.87 14.62 -30.87
C TYR A 364 2.52 15.65 -29.93
N ALA A 365 3.74 16.07 -30.18
CA ALA A 365 4.48 17.02 -29.33
C ALA A 365 3.98 18.46 -29.48
N THR A 366 2.67 18.63 -29.47
CA THR A 366 2.04 19.95 -29.52
C THR A 366 1.91 20.52 -28.10
N PHE A 367 2.60 21.63 -27.84
CA PHE A 367 2.50 22.32 -26.55
C PHE A 367 1.41 23.39 -26.59
N ASN A 368 0.47 23.30 -25.63
CA ASN A 368 -0.53 24.34 -25.38
C ASN A 368 -0.56 24.68 -23.91
N GLY A 369 -0.08 25.86 -23.54
CA GLY A 369 0.09 26.27 -22.15
C GLY A 369 -1.20 26.20 -21.31
N LYS A 370 -2.36 26.60 -21.88
CA LYS A 370 -3.66 26.52 -21.17
C LYS A 370 -4.06 25.07 -20.87
N ARG A 371 -3.86 24.15 -21.83
CA ARG A 371 -4.18 22.72 -21.65
C ARG A 371 -3.24 22.06 -20.64
N CYS A 372 -1.95 22.36 -20.74
CA CYS A 372 -0.97 21.86 -19.77
C CYS A 372 -1.23 22.42 -18.37
N ALA A 373 -1.57 23.68 -18.22
CA ALA A 373 -1.94 24.28 -16.94
C ALA A 373 -3.22 23.64 -16.36
N ALA A 374 -4.24 23.40 -17.20
CA ALA A 374 -5.45 22.71 -16.80
C ALA A 374 -5.19 21.26 -16.36
N ALA A 375 -4.32 20.54 -17.07
CA ALA A 375 -3.90 19.18 -16.74
C ALA A 375 -3.10 19.13 -15.44
N ALA A 376 -2.15 20.06 -15.25
CA ALA A 376 -1.37 20.17 -14.03
C ALA A 376 -2.27 20.49 -12.82
N PHE A 377 -3.16 21.47 -12.95
CA PHE A 377 -4.13 21.80 -11.89
C PHE A 377 -4.98 20.59 -11.49
N LEU A 378 -5.55 19.88 -12.49
CA LEU A 378 -6.36 18.69 -12.23
C LEU A 378 -5.51 17.58 -11.58
N GLY A 379 -4.28 17.37 -12.05
CA GLY A 379 -3.35 16.38 -11.48
C GLY A 379 -3.05 16.67 -10.01
N PHE A 380 -2.66 17.90 -9.70
CA PHE A 380 -2.39 18.30 -8.30
C PHE A 380 -3.66 18.26 -7.44
N ALA A 381 -4.81 18.72 -7.93
CA ALA A 381 -6.08 18.63 -7.21
C ALA A 381 -6.45 17.16 -6.92
N THR A 382 -6.20 16.26 -7.88
CA THR A 382 -6.47 14.81 -7.70
C THR A 382 -5.57 14.20 -6.63
N ILE A 383 -4.25 14.43 -6.69
CA ILE A 383 -3.32 13.87 -5.70
C ILE A 383 -3.54 14.47 -4.31
N LEU A 384 -3.93 15.74 -4.22
CA LEU A 384 -4.28 16.37 -2.94
C LEU A 384 -5.57 15.78 -2.36
N ALA A 385 -6.62 15.59 -3.16
CA ALA A 385 -7.88 15.03 -2.70
C ALA A 385 -7.73 13.56 -2.26
N ILE A 386 -7.11 12.72 -3.09
CA ILE A 386 -6.87 11.31 -2.77
C ILE A 386 -5.87 11.19 -1.63
N GLY A 387 -4.76 11.94 -1.68
CA GLY A 387 -3.72 11.93 -0.65
C GLY A 387 -4.25 12.37 0.71
N ALA A 388 -5.03 13.44 0.79
CA ALA A 388 -5.65 13.88 2.03
C ALA A 388 -6.63 12.84 2.60
N TRP A 389 -7.46 12.23 1.73
CA TRP A 389 -8.39 11.18 2.15
C TRP A 389 -7.68 9.93 2.67
N LEU A 390 -6.68 9.43 1.93
CA LEU A 390 -5.91 8.26 2.34
C LEU A 390 -5.12 8.54 3.62
N ASN A 391 -4.45 9.69 3.71
CA ASN A 391 -3.68 10.07 4.89
C ASN A 391 -4.53 10.19 6.15
N TRP A 392 -5.78 10.58 6.01
CA TRP A 392 -6.70 10.63 7.15
C TRP A 392 -7.14 9.23 7.60
N GLN A 393 -7.26 8.24 6.67
CA GLN A 393 -8.00 7.02 6.97
C GLN A 393 -7.23 5.71 6.79
N LEU A 394 -6.41 5.58 5.77
CA LEU A 394 -5.87 4.28 5.36
C LEU A 394 -4.36 4.22 5.26
N ASP A 395 -3.73 5.28 4.76
CA ASP A 395 -2.33 5.21 4.35
C ASP A 395 -1.68 6.59 4.37
N ASP A 396 -0.34 6.65 4.54
CA ASP A 396 0.40 7.89 4.40
C ASP A 396 0.68 8.17 2.92
N ALA A 397 -0.29 8.74 2.27
CA ALA A 397 -0.22 9.16 0.86
C ALA A 397 0.08 10.66 0.70
N TRP A 398 0.50 11.34 1.77
CA TRP A 398 0.84 12.76 1.76
C TRP A 398 2.29 12.99 1.35
N LEU A 399 2.50 14.04 0.57
CA LEU A 399 3.85 14.46 0.20
C LEU A 399 4.44 15.33 1.32
N ASN A 400 5.13 14.73 2.28
CA ASN A 400 5.98 15.45 3.23
C ASN A 400 7.24 15.99 2.52
N ALA A 401 8.05 16.84 3.18
CA ALA A 401 9.19 17.52 2.56
C ALA A 401 10.17 16.56 1.83
N PRO A 402 10.62 15.43 2.41
CA PRO A 402 11.47 14.49 1.68
C PRO A 402 10.77 13.83 0.49
N ARG A 403 9.46 13.57 0.54
CA ARG A 403 8.71 12.98 -0.57
C ARG A 403 8.46 13.98 -1.71
N TRP A 404 8.31 15.27 -1.41
CA TRP A 404 8.25 16.32 -2.45
C TRP A 404 9.52 16.36 -3.32
N LEU A 405 10.69 16.18 -2.72
CA LEU A 405 11.94 16.13 -3.47
C LEU A 405 11.99 14.92 -4.43
N ARG A 406 11.52 13.75 -3.96
CA ARG A 406 11.42 12.54 -4.81
C ARG A 406 10.39 12.70 -5.91
N PHE A 407 9.23 13.27 -5.57
CA PHE A 407 8.21 13.62 -6.56
C PHE A 407 8.77 14.53 -7.67
N ALA A 408 9.49 15.59 -7.31
CA ALA A 408 10.10 16.50 -8.28
C ALA A 408 11.10 15.78 -9.19
N GLY A 409 11.92 14.87 -8.63
CA GLY A 409 12.88 14.06 -9.41
C GLY A 409 12.19 13.00 -10.29
N LEU A 410 11.07 12.44 -9.84
CA LEU A 410 10.29 11.46 -10.59
C LEU A 410 9.44 12.05 -11.70
N LEU A 411 9.01 13.32 -11.56
CA LEU A 411 8.09 13.94 -12.51
C LEU A 411 8.61 13.95 -13.95
N PRO A 412 9.86 14.38 -14.25
CA PRO A 412 10.39 14.31 -15.62
C PRO A 412 10.51 12.87 -16.14
N VAL A 413 10.88 11.92 -15.30
CA VAL A 413 10.95 10.49 -15.64
C VAL A 413 9.59 9.95 -16.05
N ALA A 414 8.59 10.18 -15.20
CA ALA A 414 7.23 9.77 -15.44
C ALA A 414 6.63 10.48 -16.67
N TRP A 415 7.03 11.73 -16.93
CA TRP A 415 6.55 12.48 -18.10
C TRP A 415 7.09 11.91 -19.42
N ILE A 416 8.39 11.56 -19.49
CA ILE A 416 8.98 10.93 -20.68
C ILE A 416 8.21 9.64 -21.01
N PHE A 417 8.02 8.77 -20.01
CA PHE A 417 7.29 7.53 -20.20
C PHE A 417 5.82 7.77 -20.60
N ALA A 418 5.10 8.63 -19.88
CA ALA A 418 3.69 8.91 -20.14
C ALA A 418 3.47 9.59 -21.50
N PHE A 419 4.36 10.50 -21.92
CA PHE A 419 4.28 11.14 -23.23
C PHE A 419 4.46 10.12 -24.36
N THR A 420 5.45 9.27 -24.24
CA THR A 420 5.69 8.22 -25.23
C THR A 420 4.51 7.24 -25.30
N GLU A 421 3.98 6.85 -24.16
CA GLU A 421 2.78 6.00 -24.10
C GLU A 421 1.57 6.67 -24.75
N GLU A 422 1.32 7.96 -24.46
CA GLU A 422 0.22 8.71 -25.08
C GLU A 422 0.38 8.81 -26.60
N ALA A 423 1.60 9.02 -27.09
CA ALA A 423 1.89 9.05 -28.51
C ALA A 423 1.64 7.69 -29.16
N VAL A 424 2.20 6.62 -28.58
CA VAL A 424 2.11 5.24 -29.10
C VAL A 424 0.67 4.73 -29.12
N LEU A 425 -0.10 4.95 -28.04
CA LEU A 425 -1.51 4.54 -27.95
C LEU A 425 -2.43 5.37 -28.87
N GLY A 426 -2.01 6.56 -29.26
CA GLY A 426 -2.85 7.49 -30.03
C GLY A 426 -4.06 8.03 -29.26
N PRO A 427 -4.95 8.82 -29.91
CA PRO A 427 -6.12 9.40 -29.25
C PRO A 427 -7.17 8.36 -28.89
N PRO A 428 -7.87 8.54 -27.74
CA PRO A 428 -8.97 7.65 -27.38
C PRO A 428 -10.13 7.80 -28.35
N ARG A 429 -10.59 6.68 -28.91
CA ARG A 429 -11.68 6.57 -29.87
C ARG A 429 -12.93 6.01 -29.21
N HIS A 430 -14.06 6.00 -29.93
CA HIS A 430 -15.33 5.50 -29.41
C HIS A 430 -15.57 4.00 -29.70
N GLY A 431 -16.44 3.37 -28.91
CA GLY A 431 -16.91 2.00 -29.13
C GLY A 431 -15.79 0.93 -29.07
N LYS A 432 -15.78 0.01 -30.04
CA LYS A 432 -14.81 -1.12 -30.10
C LYS A 432 -13.36 -0.66 -30.15
N GLN A 433 -13.07 0.48 -30.74
CA GLN A 433 -11.71 1.03 -30.83
C GLN A 433 -11.19 1.50 -29.47
N ARG A 434 -12.07 1.98 -28.57
CA ARG A 434 -11.70 2.32 -27.19
C ARG A 434 -11.33 1.08 -26.39
N ALA A 435 -12.12 0.00 -26.54
CA ALA A 435 -11.83 -1.27 -25.88
C ALA A 435 -10.50 -1.87 -26.40
N ALA A 436 -10.25 -1.83 -27.71
CA ALA A 436 -8.98 -2.31 -28.28
C ALA A 436 -7.78 -1.50 -27.76
N ARG A 437 -7.88 -0.16 -27.70
CA ARG A 437 -6.83 0.70 -27.13
C ARG A 437 -6.56 0.39 -25.66
N PHE A 438 -7.61 0.15 -24.88
CA PHE A 438 -7.46 -0.24 -23.48
C PHE A 438 -6.83 -1.62 -23.34
N ALA A 439 -7.16 -2.58 -24.20
CA ALA A 439 -6.53 -3.90 -24.21
C ALA A 439 -5.03 -3.81 -24.55
N ILE A 440 -4.65 -2.97 -25.53
CA ILE A 440 -3.24 -2.70 -25.85
C ILE A 440 -2.53 -2.13 -24.61
N PHE A 441 -3.12 -1.11 -23.98
CA PHE A 441 -2.57 -0.55 -22.74
C PHE A 441 -2.33 -1.63 -21.66
N LEU A 442 -3.30 -2.52 -21.43
CA LEU A 442 -3.14 -3.60 -20.46
C LEU A 442 -2.01 -4.56 -20.85
N SER A 443 -1.86 -4.87 -22.15
CA SER A 443 -0.77 -5.72 -22.64
C SER A 443 0.60 -5.07 -22.39
N LEU A 444 0.73 -3.77 -22.66
CA LEU A 444 1.97 -3.01 -22.42
C LEU A 444 2.32 -2.99 -20.91
N ARG A 445 1.33 -2.83 -20.02
CA ARG A 445 1.56 -2.91 -18.57
C ARG A 445 1.96 -4.31 -18.13
N LEU A 446 1.37 -5.33 -18.72
CA LEU A 446 1.74 -6.72 -18.46
C LEU A 446 3.18 -7.01 -18.87
N GLU A 447 3.66 -6.48 -20.01
CA GLU A 447 5.05 -6.63 -20.46
C GLU A 447 6.05 -6.02 -19.47
N ILE A 448 5.78 -4.81 -18.96
CA ILE A 448 6.60 -4.17 -17.92
C ILE A 448 6.63 -5.04 -16.66
N PHE A 449 5.47 -5.51 -16.23
CA PHE A 449 5.38 -6.37 -15.04
C PHE A 449 6.13 -7.68 -15.23
N LEU A 450 5.94 -8.36 -16.37
CA LEU A 450 6.65 -9.60 -16.69
C LEU A 450 8.16 -9.38 -16.75
N ALA A 451 8.63 -8.26 -17.28
CA ALA A 451 10.04 -7.91 -17.26
C ALA A 451 10.59 -7.77 -15.83
N CYS A 452 9.84 -7.10 -14.93
CA CYS A 452 10.20 -6.99 -13.51
C CYS A 452 10.17 -8.36 -12.80
N LEU A 453 9.19 -9.19 -13.10
CA LEU A 453 9.04 -10.53 -12.55
C LEU A 453 10.19 -11.45 -13.00
N LEU A 454 10.51 -11.45 -14.28
CA LEU A 454 11.64 -12.20 -14.85
C LEU A 454 12.97 -11.71 -14.28
N ALA A 455 13.14 -10.39 -14.14
CA ALA A 455 14.34 -9.82 -13.50
C ALA A 455 14.46 -10.27 -12.04
N TYR A 456 13.36 -10.39 -11.31
CA TYR A 456 13.37 -10.91 -9.94
C TYR A 456 13.80 -12.40 -9.90
N TYR A 457 13.16 -13.26 -10.70
CA TYR A 457 13.39 -14.72 -10.65
C TYR A 457 14.66 -15.16 -11.36
N LEU A 458 14.98 -14.60 -12.53
CA LEU A 458 16.08 -15.05 -13.37
C LEU A 458 17.38 -14.29 -13.12
N LEU A 459 17.28 -12.99 -12.80
CA LEU A 459 18.44 -12.11 -12.63
C LEU A 459 18.71 -11.78 -11.16
N ALA A 460 17.97 -12.38 -10.23
CA ALA A 460 18.10 -12.18 -8.79
C ALA A 460 18.15 -10.68 -8.39
N SER A 461 17.33 -9.84 -9.02
CA SER A 461 17.34 -8.39 -8.85
C SER A 461 17.02 -7.93 -7.42
N GLY A 462 16.52 -8.82 -6.55
CA GLY A 462 16.13 -8.51 -5.17
C GLY A 462 14.87 -7.65 -5.03
N GLN A 463 14.18 -7.33 -6.14
CA GLN A 463 13.05 -6.37 -6.16
C GLN A 463 11.70 -7.03 -5.84
N VAL A 464 11.66 -7.90 -4.82
CA VAL A 464 10.44 -8.64 -4.42
C VAL A 464 9.25 -7.73 -4.12
N LEU A 465 9.49 -6.51 -3.64
CA LEU A 465 8.43 -5.55 -3.30
C LEU A 465 7.57 -5.17 -4.51
N ILE A 466 8.17 -5.03 -5.71
CA ILE A 466 7.42 -4.74 -6.94
C ILE A 466 6.45 -5.89 -7.26
N VAL A 467 6.88 -7.13 -7.03
CA VAL A 467 6.05 -8.33 -7.24
C VAL A 467 4.88 -8.37 -6.25
N ILE A 468 5.13 -8.08 -4.97
CA ILE A 468 4.10 -8.04 -3.92
C ILE A 468 3.07 -6.93 -4.21
N LEU A 469 3.53 -5.78 -4.66
CA LEU A 469 2.67 -4.61 -4.96
C LEU A 469 1.97 -4.70 -6.32
N PHE A 470 2.16 -5.76 -7.09
CA PHE A 470 1.64 -5.85 -8.46
C PHE A 470 0.15 -5.51 -8.59
N VAL A 471 -0.70 -6.03 -7.72
CA VAL A 471 -2.15 -5.79 -7.78
C VAL A 471 -2.45 -4.30 -7.59
N TYR A 472 -1.74 -3.62 -6.69
CA TYR A 472 -1.90 -2.18 -6.45
C TYR A 472 -1.37 -1.35 -7.61
N LEU A 473 -0.22 -1.74 -8.18
CA LEU A 473 0.36 -1.12 -9.37
C LEU A 473 -0.57 -1.26 -10.58
N ALA A 474 -1.18 -2.43 -10.76
CA ALA A 474 -2.14 -2.70 -11.83
C ALA A 474 -3.41 -1.87 -11.65
N LEU A 475 -4.01 -1.87 -10.45
CA LEU A 475 -5.20 -1.10 -10.14
C LEU A 475 -4.95 0.40 -10.33
N PHE A 476 -3.85 0.91 -9.79
CA PHE A 476 -3.44 2.30 -9.98
C PHE A 476 -3.31 2.65 -11.48
N SER A 477 -2.60 1.81 -12.26
CA SER A 477 -2.40 2.02 -13.69
C SER A 477 -3.73 2.06 -14.47
N ILE A 478 -4.68 1.18 -14.12
CA ILE A 478 -6.02 1.17 -14.72
C ILE A 478 -6.77 2.47 -14.42
N LEU A 479 -6.82 2.88 -13.16
CA LEU A 479 -7.50 4.11 -12.74
C LEU A 479 -6.85 5.34 -13.36
N GLN A 480 -5.51 5.41 -13.37
CA GLN A 480 -4.73 6.44 -14.02
C GLN A 480 -5.06 6.52 -15.52
N ARG A 481 -5.13 5.38 -16.22
CA ARG A 481 -5.47 5.33 -17.65
C ARG A 481 -6.86 5.85 -17.93
N LEU A 482 -7.86 5.40 -17.15
CA LEU A 482 -9.23 5.86 -17.31
C LEU A 482 -9.37 7.38 -17.11
N ALA A 483 -8.67 7.90 -16.09
CA ALA A 483 -8.62 9.33 -15.80
C ALA A 483 -7.91 10.14 -16.90
N THR A 484 -6.77 9.64 -17.37
CA THR A 484 -5.99 10.25 -18.45
C THR A 484 -6.77 10.28 -19.76
N ASP A 485 -7.47 9.20 -20.12
CA ASP A 485 -8.33 9.14 -21.31
C ASP A 485 -9.49 10.14 -21.21
N ALA A 486 -10.11 10.28 -20.05
CA ALA A 486 -11.18 11.24 -19.84
C ALA A 486 -10.70 12.69 -20.08
N LEU A 487 -9.50 13.02 -19.60
CA LEU A 487 -8.90 14.32 -19.85
C LEU A 487 -8.50 14.51 -21.31
N ARG A 488 -7.86 13.51 -21.94
CA ARG A 488 -7.42 13.59 -23.35
C ARG A 488 -8.58 13.78 -24.33
N VAL A 489 -9.70 13.07 -24.10
CA VAL A 489 -10.93 13.26 -24.90
C VAL A 489 -11.43 14.70 -24.86
N ARG A 490 -11.26 15.38 -23.73
CA ARG A 490 -11.76 16.75 -23.53
C ARG A 490 -10.79 17.82 -24.00
N THR A 491 -9.50 17.58 -23.89
CA THR A 491 -8.46 18.55 -24.27
C THR A 491 -7.94 18.36 -25.69
N GLY A 492 -8.00 17.13 -26.23
CA GLY A 492 -7.38 16.77 -27.51
C GLY A 492 -5.87 17.01 -27.51
N SER A 493 -5.18 16.74 -26.38
CA SER A 493 -3.75 17.01 -26.25
C SER A 493 -3.05 15.85 -25.56
N ALA A 494 -2.16 15.17 -26.28
CA ALA A 494 -1.30 14.11 -25.75
C ALA A 494 -0.36 14.64 -24.66
N THR A 495 0.24 15.82 -24.89
CA THR A 495 1.15 16.46 -23.95
C THR A 495 0.47 16.79 -22.61
N ALA A 496 -0.75 17.33 -22.64
CA ALA A 496 -1.52 17.62 -21.43
C ALA A 496 -1.92 16.32 -20.69
N ALA A 497 -2.36 15.30 -21.43
CA ALA A 497 -2.71 14.00 -20.87
C ALA A 497 -1.49 13.32 -20.23
N ALA A 498 -0.33 13.37 -20.89
CA ALA A 498 0.94 12.86 -20.37
C ALA A 498 1.38 13.58 -19.09
N LEU A 499 1.23 14.91 -19.02
CA LEU A 499 1.57 15.68 -17.82
C LEU A 499 0.69 15.28 -16.63
N PHE A 500 -0.62 15.15 -16.85
CA PHE A 500 -1.55 14.65 -15.83
C PHE A 500 -1.16 13.25 -15.34
N SER A 501 -0.91 12.33 -16.27
CA SER A 501 -0.50 10.95 -15.98
C SER A 501 0.82 10.90 -15.19
N ALA A 502 1.79 11.75 -15.59
CA ALA A 502 3.10 11.84 -14.93
C ALA A 502 2.99 12.34 -13.47
N ILE A 503 2.13 13.34 -13.21
CA ILE A 503 1.88 13.83 -11.86
C ILE A 503 1.34 12.70 -10.96
N LEU A 504 0.38 11.93 -11.44
CA LEU A 504 -0.17 10.80 -10.69
C LEU A 504 0.88 9.71 -10.46
N ALA A 505 1.66 9.34 -11.47
CA ALA A 505 2.69 8.31 -11.37
C ALA A 505 3.83 8.74 -10.42
N ALA A 506 4.32 9.97 -10.54
CA ALA A 506 5.35 10.50 -9.65
C ALA A 506 4.88 10.54 -8.19
N TRP A 507 3.63 10.96 -7.95
CA TRP A 507 3.03 10.92 -6.62
C TRP A 507 2.95 9.50 -6.08
N PHE A 508 2.38 8.57 -6.84
CA PHE A 508 2.21 7.19 -6.40
C PHE A 508 3.56 6.53 -6.05
N ILE A 509 4.57 6.66 -6.92
CA ILE A 509 5.91 6.09 -6.67
C ILE A 509 6.56 6.75 -5.46
N SER A 510 6.45 8.08 -5.30
CA SER A 510 7.07 8.78 -4.17
C SER A 510 6.41 8.49 -2.82
N THR A 511 5.14 8.09 -2.79
CA THR A 511 4.40 7.80 -1.54
C THR A 511 4.42 6.34 -1.16
N VAL A 512 4.32 5.43 -2.12
CA VAL A 512 4.21 3.99 -1.86
C VAL A 512 5.55 3.36 -1.46
N PHE A 513 6.66 3.82 -2.04
CA PHE A 513 7.96 3.19 -1.77
C PHE A 513 8.69 3.82 -0.56
N PRO A 514 9.35 2.98 0.29
CA PRO A 514 10.07 3.45 1.47
C PRO A 514 11.23 4.38 1.12
N LEU A 515 11.46 5.40 1.96
CA LEU A 515 12.60 6.31 1.86
C LEU A 515 13.85 5.65 2.45
N THR A 516 14.95 5.55 1.66
CA THR A 516 16.24 4.96 2.09
C THR A 516 17.32 6.00 2.30
#